data_efd5644108c7f0b55e7bf5e13582aa0a
#
_entry.id   efd5644108c7f0b55e7bf5e13582aa0a
#
_cell.length_a   1.000
_cell.length_b   1.000
_cell.length_c   1.000
_cell.angle_alpha   90.00
_cell.angle_beta   90.00
_cell.angle_gamma   90.00
#
_symmetry.space_group_name_H-M   'P 1'
#
loop_
_entity.id
_entity.type
_entity.pdbx_description
1 polymer ?
#
loop_
_entity_poly.entity_id
_entity_poly.type
_entity_poly.pdbx_seq_one_letter_code
_entity_poly.pdbx_strand_id
1 'polypeptide(L)'
;TLNVFTNAMNAYFKVQEFQSSDKEHNWTLQELAKLPIQWYGGADLSKLHDLTAGSLYGTYKDMDICITHAFFPVVAAHLKAQEDDIPLFWWEEKGWLTMSNTETVLPDDIVKWFISMRDMGFKIKLVGFDKKFGREFFTKMRAAGFRIKDQPQYFYVKSEGFRRIEYKAKNKKFYYLHSEAFEYCVQNVRAIEKTDDMIQYEKVDGDGGVKRIDIFDAGVFGCCQMLQNMERSEKGKQWWGGNER
;
A
#
# COMPACT_ATOMS: atom_id res chain seq x y z
N THR A 1 -26.26 7.91 2.20
CA THR A 1 -25.55 8.98 2.95
C THR A 1 -24.22 9.19 2.26
N LEU A 2 -24.04 10.35 1.63
CA LEU A 2 -22.73 10.74 1.06
C LEU A 2 -21.76 10.91 2.23
N ASN A 3 -20.79 10.01 2.37
CA ASN A 3 -19.64 10.23 3.23
C ASN A 3 -18.80 11.36 2.61
N VAL A 4 -19.05 12.59 3.04
CA VAL A 4 -18.16 13.71 2.74
C VAL A 4 -16.99 13.59 3.69
N PHE A 5 -15.90 13.00 3.22
CA PHE A 5 -14.64 13.00 3.98
C PHE A 5 -14.13 14.45 4.07
N THR A 6 -14.23 15.03 5.26
CA THR A 6 -13.51 16.27 5.58
C THR A 6 -12.09 15.90 5.99
N ASN A 7 -11.09 16.55 5.39
CA ASN A 7 -9.70 16.34 5.80
C ASN A 7 -9.54 16.53 7.30
N ALA A 8 -8.84 15.61 7.96
CA ALA A 8 -8.47 15.77 9.35
C ALA A 8 -7.65 17.06 9.53
N MET A 9 -7.84 17.78 10.63
CA MET A 9 -6.96 18.89 10.97
C MET A 9 -5.51 18.38 10.99
N ASN A 10 -4.61 19.04 10.27
CA ASN A 10 -3.20 18.69 10.07
C ASN A 10 -2.93 17.51 9.09
N ALA A 11 -3.91 17.05 8.32
CA ALA A 11 -3.63 16.11 7.23
C ALA A 11 -2.69 16.74 6.20
N TYR A 12 -1.67 15.99 5.79
CA TYR A 12 -0.71 16.46 4.79
C TYR A 12 -1.32 16.50 3.38
N PHE A 13 -2.06 15.45 3.03
CA PHE A 13 -2.67 15.32 1.72
C PHE A 13 -4.08 15.91 1.66
N LYS A 14 -4.39 16.52 0.54
CA LYS A 14 -5.78 16.81 0.15
C LYS A 14 -6.30 15.59 -0.61
N VAL A 15 -7.24 14.86 -0.02
CA VAL A 15 -7.82 13.65 -0.66
C VAL A 15 -8.36 13.93 -2.05
N GLN A 16 -8.86 15.14 -2.31
CA GLN A 16 -9.36 15.57 -3.61
C GLN A 16 -8.30 15.51 -4.73
N GLU A 17 -7.01 15.66 -4.41
CA GLU A 17 -5.93 15.51 -5.39
C GLU A 17 -5.82 14.06 -5.86
N PHE A 18 -5.93 13.11 -4.92
CA PHE A 18 -5.97 11.67 -5.22
C PHE A 18 -7.21 11.30 -6.02
N GLN A 19 -8.40 11.72 -5.58
CA GLN A 19 -9.66 11.47 -6.27
C GLN A 19 -9.65 12.06 -7.70
N SER A 20 -9.10 13.25 -7.88
CA SER A 20 -9.01 13.87 -9.19
C SER A 20 -8.05 13.16 -10.14
N SER A 21 -7.03 12.47 -9.59
CA SER A 21 -6.12 11.63 -10.35
C SER A 21 -6.77 10.29 -10.71
N ASP A 22 -7.41 9.65 -9.75
CA ASP A 22 -7.98 8.32 -9.87
C ASP A 22 -9.15 8.25 -10.84
N LYS A 23 -10.06 9.22 -10.80
CA LYS A 23 -11.27 9.27 -11.65
C LYS A 23 -11.01 9.32 -13.16
N GLU A 24 -9.82 9.65 -13.59
CA GLU A 24 -9.43 9.68 -15.01
C GLU A 24 -9.30 8.26 -15.61
N HIS A 25 -9.32 7.23 -14.75
CA HIS A 25 -9.13 5.83 -15.14
C HIS A 25 -10.22 4.94 -14.55
N ASN A 26 -10.47 3.82 -15.21
CA ASN A 26 -11.49 2.86 -14.78
C ASN A 26 -11.11 1.42 -15.20
N TRP A 27 -9.86 1.02 -14.93
CA TRP A 27 -9.41 -0.35 -15.17
C TRP A 27 -9.91 -1.30 -14.09
N THR A 28 -10.41 -2.43 -14.51
CA THR A 28 -10.68 -3.56 -13.63
C THR A 28 -9.39 -4.30 -13.26
N LEU A 29 -9.42 -5.11 -12.20
CA LEU A 29 -8.29 -5.98 -11.83
C LEU A 29 -7.90 -6.91 -12.99
N GLN A 30 -8.89 -7.47 -13.71
CA GLN A 30 -8.67 -8.37 -14.84
C GLN A 30 -7.98 -7.68 -16.02
N GLU A 31 -8.29 -6.42 -16.27
CA GLU A 31 -7.62 -5.62 -17.30
C GLU A 31 -6.18 -5.29 -16.88
N LEU A 32 -5.97 -4.87 -15.63
CA LEU A 32 -4.65 -4.57 -15.09
C LEU A 32 -3.73 -5.80 -15.09
N ALA A 33 -4.26 -6.99 -14.79
CA ALA A 33 -3.50 -8.23 -14.80
C ALA A 33 -2.96 -8.61 -16.20
N LYS A 34 -3.60 -8.12 -17.28
CA LYS A 34 -3.18 -8.36 -18.67
C LYS A 34 -2.12 -7.36 -19.16
N LEU A 35 -1.96 -6.24 -18.46
CA LEU A 35 -0.98 -5.23 -18.86
C LEU A 35 0.46 -5.72 -18.62
N PRO A 36 1.43 -5.27 -19.44
CA PRO A 36 2.83 -5.67 -19.32
C PRO A 36 3.53 -4.95 -18.15
N ILE A 37 2.94 -5.01 -16.97
CA ILE A 37 3.42 -4.38 -15.76
C ILE A 37 4.19 -5.38 -14.91
N GLN A 38 5.32 -4.95 -14.35
CA GLN A 38 5.98 -5.64 -13.25
C GLN A 38 5.48 -5.05 -11.94
N TRP A 39 4.90 -5.91 -11.10
CA TRP A 39 4.29 -5.51 -9.86
C TRP A 39 5.21 -5.76 -8.67
N TYR A 40 5.19 -4.85 -7.72
CA TYR A 40 5.93 -4.92 -6.48
C TYR A 40 4.96 -4.82 -5.32
N GLY A 41 5.03 -5.78 -4.41
CA GLY A 41 4.12 -5.81 -3.26
C GLY A 41 4.67 -5.03 -2.07
N GLY A 42 3.75 -4.57 -1.26
CA GLY A 42 3.99 -4.06 0.08
C GLY A 42 3.06 -4.76 1.07
N ALA A 43 3.54 -5.04 2.28
CA ALA A 43 2.71 -5.57 3.35
C ALA A 43 3.05 -4.85 4.66
N ASP A 44 2.08 -4.10 5.18
CA ASP A 44 2.13 -3.51 6.50
C ASP A 44 1.37 -4.40 7.47
N LEU A 45 2.11 -5.01 8.40
CA LEU A 45 1.61 -6.04 9.30
C LEU A 45 1.35 -5.46 10.68
N SER A 46 0.12 -5.51 11.12
CA SER A 46 -0.27 -5.08 12.46
C SER A 46 -0.09 -6.16 13.52
N LYS A 47 -0.18 -5.75 14.79
CA LYS A 47 -0.31 -6.64 15.95
C LYS A 47 -1.78 -7.07 16.14
N LEU A 48 -2.27 -6.91 17.36
CA LEU A 48 -3.61 -7.25 17.80
C LEU A 48 -4.60 -6.12 17.45
N HIS A 49 -5.77 -6.49 16.94
CA HIS A 49 -6.92 -5.58 16.74
C HIS A 49 -6.62 -4.32 15.93
N ASP A 50 -5.66 -4.39 15.01
CA ASP A 50 -5.30 -3.28 14.14
C ASP A 50 -5.42 -3.67 12.67
N LEU A 51 -5.45 -2.66 11.80
CA LEU A 51 -5.55 -2.85 10.36
C LEU A 51 -4.24 -3.41 9.83
N THR A 52 -4.34 -4.46 9.04
CA THR A 52 -3.21 -5.00 8.26
C THR A 52 -3.51 -4.76 6.79
N ALA A 53 -2.51 -4.44 6.00
CA ALA A 53 -2.70 -4.14 4.59
C ALA A 53 -1.67 -4.82 3.68
N GLY A 54 -2.14 -5.23 2.50
CA GLY A 54 -1.33 -5.64 1.38
C GLY A 54 -1.49 -4.68 0.21
N SER A 55 -0.44 -4.55 -0.61
CA SER A 55 -0.49 -3.76 -1.83
C SER A 55 0.25 -4.41 -2.99
N LEU A 56 -0.16 -4.05 -4.22
CA LEU A 56 0.63 -4.20 -5.44
C LEU A 56 0.82 -2.83 -6.07
N TYR A 57 2.05 -2.48 -6.36
CA TYR A 57 2.44 -1.22 -6.97
C TYR A 57 3.15 -1.46 -8.29
N GLY A 58 2.77 -0.73 -9.32
CA GLY A 58 3.39 -0.83 -10.64
C GLY A 58 3.20 0.42 -11.47
N THR A 59 3.92 0.51 -12.58
CA THR A 59 3.84 1.63 -13.52
C THR A 59 3.47 1.13 -14.90
N TYR A 60 2.48 1.75 -15.52
CA TYR A 60 2.12 1.56 -16.92
C TYR A 60 2.23 2.86 -17.67
N LYS A 61 3.13 2.93 -18.68
CA LYS A 61 3.51 4.20 -19.31
C LYS A 61 3.99 5.18 -18.24
N ASP A 62 3.28 6.27 -18.02
CA ASP A 62 3.59 7.29 -17.01
C ASP A 62 2.62 7.28 -15.82
N MET A 63 1.69 6.34 -15.78
CA MET A 63 0.71 6.15 -14.72
C MET A 63 1.24 5.18 -13.68
N ASP A 64 1.26 5.58 -12.41
CA ASP A 64 1.49 4.67 -11.29
C ASP A 64 0.16 4.11 -10.80
N ILE A 65 0.14 2.82 -10.52
CA ILE A 65 -1.06 2.08 -10.10
C ILE A 65 -0.78 1.39 -8.79
N CYS A 66 -1.64 1.62 -7.80
CA CYS A 66 -1.54 1.05 -6.47
C CYS A 66 -2.82 0.27 -6.15
N ILE A 67 -2.76 -1.05 -6.19
CA ILE A 67 -3.85 -1.93 -5.78
C ILE A 67 -3.64 -2.27 -4.31
N THR A 68 -4.63 -2.02 -3.48
CA THR A 68 -4.52 -2.27 -2.03
C THR A 68 -5.64 -3.16 -1.54
N HIS A 69 -5.38 -3.92 -0.48
CA HIS A 69 -6.37 -4.70 0.22
C HIS A 69 -6.08 -4.72 1.72
N ALA A 70 -7.11 -4.54 2.52
CA ALA A 70 -7.01 -4.52 3.96
C ALA A 70 -7.51 -5.84 4.58
N PHE A 71 -7.06 -6.09 5.80
CA PHE A 71 -7.46 -7.24 6.61
C PHE A 71 -7.73 -6.76 8.03
N PHE A 72 -8.82 -7.24 8.64
CA PHE A 72 -9.19 -6.87 9.99
C PHE A 72 -9.81 -8.06 10.73
N PRO A 73 -9.56 -8.26 12.04
CA PRO A 73 -10.16 -9.36 12.78
C PRO A 73 -11.63 -9.09 13.05
N VAL A 74 -12.51 -10.00 12.64
CA VAL A 74 -13.97 -9.85 12.76
C VAL A 74 -14.42 -9.63 14.21
N VAL A 75 -13.75 -10.26 15.16
CA VAL A 75 -14.08 -10.19 16.60
C VAL A 75 -13.98 -8.75 17.13
N ALA A 76 -13.04 -7.98 16.63
CA ALA A 76 -12.84 -6.57 17.02
C ALA A 76 -13.60 -5.58 16.11
N ALA A 77 -14.14 -6.04 14.97
CA ALA A 77 -14.64 -5.14 13.93
C ALA A 77 -15.82 -4.28 14.37
N HIS A 78 -16.80 -4.85 15.09
CA HIS A 78 -17.96 -4.08 15.57
C HIS A 78 -17.58 -2.98 16.55
N LEU A 79 -16.71 -3.30 17.52
CA LEU A 79 -16.25 -2.34 18.50
C LEU A 79 -15.42 -1.23 17.85
N LYS A 80 -14.46 -1.62 17.02
CA LYS A 80 -13.54 -0.67 16.37
C LYS A 80 -14.21 0.18 15.30
N ALA A 81 -15.20 -0.35 14.58
CA ALA A 81 -15.97 0.46 13.64
C ALA A 81 -16.70 1.61 14.33
N GLN A 82 -17.20 1.39 15.55
CA GLN A 82 -17.88 2.42 16.34
C GLN A 82 -16.90 3.38 17.05
N GLU A 83 -15.86 2.84 17.71
CA GLU A 83 -14.89 3.65 18.46
C GLU A 83 -14.02 4.51 17.56
N ASP A 84 -13.55 3.97 16.45
CA ASP A 84 -12.56 4.59 15.58
C ASP A 84 -13.22 5.28 14.35
N ASP A 85 -14.55 5.17 14.22
CA ASP A 85 -15.33 5.70 13.07
C ASP A 85 -14.76 5.22 11.72
N ILE A 86 -14.48 3.90 11.64
CA ILE A 86 -13.93 3.27 10.43
C ILE A 86 -15.03 2.45 9.76
N PRO A 87 -15.35 2.64 8.48
CA PRO A 87 -16.43 1.94 7.80
C PRO A 87 -16.00 0.52 7.34
N LEU A 88 -15.51 -0.32 8.26
CA LEU A 88 -14.93 -1.64 7.98
C LEU A 88 -15.89 -2.56 7.20
N PHE A 89 -17.18 -2.61 7.58
CA PHE A 89 -18.18 -3.46 6.92
C PHE A 89 -18.49 -2.98 5.50
N TRP A 90 -18.47 -1.67 5.27
CA TRP A 90 -18.61 -1.10 3.94
C TRP A 90 -17.41 -1.46 3.05
N TRP A 91 -16.19 -1.41 3.60
CA TRP A 91 -15.01 -1.81 2.86
C TRP A 91 -14.99 -3.29 2.51
N GLU A 92 -15.52 -4.15 3.40
CA GLU A 92 -15.70 -5.58 3.12
C GLU A 92 -16.70 -5.79 1.98
N GLU A 93 -17.86 -5.13 2.04
CA GLU A 93 -18.90 -5.19 0.99
C GLU A 93 -18.36 -4.75 -0.38
N LYS A 94 -17.49 -3.73 -0.40
CA LYS A 94 -16.85 -3.23 -1.63
C LYS A 94 -15.67 -4.07 -2.08
N GLY A 95 -15.23 -5.06 -1.32
CA GLY A 95 -14.10 -5.92 -1.65
C GLY A 95 -12.73 -5.28 -1.41
N TRP A 96 -12.66 -4.20 -0.63
CA TRP A 96 -11.40 -3.56 -0.24
C TRP A 96 -10.80 -4.11 1.05
N LEU A 97 -11.58 -4.92 1.77
CA LEU A 97 -11.21 -5.51 3.04
C LEU A 97 -11.70 -6.96 3.13
N THR A 98 -10.93 -7.79 3.83
CA THR A 98 -11.32 -9.14 4.24
C THR A 98 -11.33 -9.21 5.77
N MET A 99 -12.46 -9.67 6.33
CA MET A 99 -12.55 -9.98 7.76
C MET A 99 -11.90 -11.33 8.03
N SER A 100 -10.85 -11.36 8.84
CA SER A 100 -10.28 -12.59 9.38
C SER A 100 -11.19 -13.14 10.46
N ASN A 101 -11.59 -14.41 10.35
CA ASN A 101 -12.50 -15.04 11.30
C ASN A 101 -11.79 -15.49 12.60
N THR A 102 -11.03 -14.58 13.20
CA THR A 102 -10.18 -14.82 14.37
C THR A 102 -10.04 -13.54 15.19
N GLU A 103 -9.39 -13.62 16.35
CA GLU A 103 -9.07 -12.45 17.19
C GLU A 103 -7.98 -11.55 16.59
N THR A 104 -7.19 -12.10 15.67
CA THR A 104 -6.09 -11.37 15.00
C THR A 104 -6.14 -11.65 13.50
N VAL A 105 -5.55 -10.76 12.70
CA VAL A 105 -5.36 -11.05 11.27
C VAL A 105 -4.39 -12.24 11.11
N LEU A 106 -4.82 -13.26 10.39
CA LEU A 106 -3.99 -14.41 10.08
C LEU A 106 -3.05 -14.10 8.92
N PRO A 107 -1.75 -14.44 9.04
CA PRO A 107 -0.82 -14.36 7.91
C PRO A 107 -1.30 -15.10 6.65
N ASP A 108 -2.05 -16.19 6.84
CA ASP A 108 -2.65 -16.95 5.73
C ASP A 108 -3.61 -16.13 4.89
N ASP A 109 -4.38 -15.22 5.47
CA ASP A 109 -5.36 -14.43 4.72
C ASP A 109 -4.64 -13.46 3.78
N ILE A 110 -3.55 -12.84 4.26
CA ILE A 110 -2.72 -11.96 3.45
C ILE A 110 -2.02 -12.76 2.33
N VAL A 111 -1.46 -13.92 2.67
CA VAL A 111 -0.81 -14.81 1.69
C VAL A 111 -1.78 -15.26 0.62
N LYS A 112 -3.03 -15.65 0.98
CA LYS A 112 -4.09 -16.02 0.03
C LYS A 112 -4.41 -14.88 -0.93
N TRP A 113 -4.44 -13.63 -0.45
CA TRP A 113 -4.66 -12.49 -1.31
C TRP A 113 -3.52 -12.34 -2.35
N PHE A 114 -2.26 -12.42 -1.94
CA PHE A 114 -1.14 -12.38 -2.89
C PHE A 114 -1.18 -13.55 -3.90
N ILE A 115 -1.58 -14.75 -3.45
CA ILE A 115 -1.78 -15.91 -4.32
C ILE A 115 -2.88 -15.62 -5.33
N SER A 116 -4.05 -15.12 -4.90
CA SER A 116 -5.16 -14.81 -5.80
C SER A 116 -4.79 -13.76 -6.85
N MET A 117 -4.02 -12.74 -6.47
CA MET A 117 -3.51 -11.75 -7.41
C MET A 117 -2.55 -12.37 -8.44
N ARG A 118 -1.60 -13.20 -8.00
CA ARG A 118 -0.71 -13.95 -8.90
C ARG A 118 -1.50 -14.83 -9.87
N ASP A 119 -2.46 -15.57 -9.36
CA ASP A 119 -3.27 -16.52 -10.13
C ASP A 119 -4.19 -15.79 -11.13
N MET A 120 -4.58 -14.56 -10.83
CA MET A 120 -5.27 -13.66 -11.78
C MET A 120 -4.35 -13.18 -12.91
N GLY A 121 -3.03 -13.29 -12.78
CA GLY A 121 -2.05 -12.93 -13.81
C GLY A 121 -1.08 -11.80 -13.44
N PHE A 122 -1.15 -11.26 -12.25
CA PHE A 122 -0.22 -10.22 -11.81
C PHE A 122 1.21 -10.76 -11.66
N LYS A 123 2.16 -10.19 -12.39
CA LYS A 123 3.58 -10.60 -12.37
C LYS A 123 4.31 -9.95 -11.19
N ILE A 124 4.14 -10.54 -10.00
CA ILE A 124 4.70 -10.01 -8.75
C ILE A 124 6.18 -10.35 -8.66
N LYS A 125 7.04 -9.33 -8.66
CA LYS A 125 8.51 -9.48 -8.67
C LYS A 125 9.12 -9.65 -7.30
N LEU A 126 8.64 -8.85 -6.34
CA LEU A 126 9.17 -8.79 -4.99
C LEU A 126 8.12 -8.18 -4.07
N VAL A 127 8.04 -8.64 -2.83
CA VAL A 127 7.17 -8.07 -1.80
C VAL A 127 8.02 -7.56 -0.65
N GLY A 128 7.87 -6.28 -0.30
CA GLY A 128 8.45 -5.68 0.89
C GLY A 128 7.49 -5.79 2.08
N PHE A 129 7.99 -6.08 3.27
CA PHE A 129 7.17 -6.19 4.47
C PHE A 129 7.90 -5.68 5.71
N ASP A 130 7.15 -5.24 6.75
CA ASP A 130 7.75 -4.93 8.04
C ASP A 130 8.14 -6.23 8.77
N LYS A 131 9.44 -6.39 8.99
CA LYS A 131 10.01 -7.56 9.67
C LYS A 131 9.53 -7.72 11.11
N LYS A 132 9.14 -6.63 11.77
CA LYS A 132 8.86 -6.61 13.21
C LYS A 132 7.80 -7.64 13.64
N PHE A 133 6.78 -7.88 12.79
CA PHE A 133 5.70 -8.85 13.06
C PHE A 133 5.59 -9.93 11.99
N GLY A 134 6.53 -10.01 11.09
CA GLY A 134 6.40 -10.71 9.82
C GLY A 134 7.05 -12.08 9.72
N ARG A 135 7.53 -12.72 10.80
CA ARG A 135 8.27 -14.00 10.71
C ARG A 135 7.44 -15.12 10.09
N GLU A 136 6.21 -15.27 10.53
CA GLU A 136 5.30 -16.29 10.00
C GLU A 136 4.87 -15.95 8.58
N PHE A 137 4.48 -14.71 8.34
CA PHE A 137 4.16 -14.19 7.00
C PHE A 137 5.32 -14.44 6.02
N PHE A 138 6.56 -14.11 6.42
CA PHE A 138 7.75 -14.37 5.60
C PHE A 138 7.84 -15.84 5.19
N THR A 139 7.71 -16.74 6.17
CA THR A 139 7.82 -18.20 5.93
C THR A 139 6.74 -18.69 4.95
N LYS A 140 5.49 -18.27 5.17
CA LYS A 140 4.35 -18.66 4.32
C LYS A 140 4.45 -18.07 2.90
N MET A 141 4.86 -16.83 2.74
CA MET A 141 5.09 -16.19 1.43
C MET A 141 6.19 -16.93 0.65
N ARG A 142 7.29 -17.29 1.33
CA ARG A 142 8.37 -18.08 0.72
C ARG A 142 7.88 -19.46 0.29
N ALA A 143 7.11 -20.15 1.13
CA ALA A 143 6.51 -21.43 0.80
C ALA A 143 5.54 -21.34 -0.38
N ALA A 144 4.83 -20.22 -0.53
CA ALA A 144 3.96 -19.94 -1.66
C ALA A 144 4.72 -19.53 -2.95
N GLY A 145 6.07 -19.46 -2.90
CA GLY A 145 6.93 -19.15 -4.04
C GLY A 145 7.16 -17.66 -4.30
N PHE A 146 6.77 -16.77 -3.39
CA PHE A 146 7.04 -15.35 -3.54
C PHE A 146 8.47 -14.98 -3.13
N ARG A 147 9.04 -14.02 -3.84
CA ARG A 147 10.24 -13.32 -3.39
C ARG A 147 9.80 -12.24 -2.43
N ILE A 148 10.35 -12.25 -1.22
CA ILE A 148 9.96 -11.33 -0.15
C ILE A 148 11.21 -10.80 0.56
N LYS A 149 11.17 -9.53 0.99
CA LYS A 149 12.30 -8.83 1.57
C LYS A 149 11.81 -7.90 2.69
N ASP A 150 12.64 -7.73 3.71
CA ASP A 150 12.46 -6.70 4.73
C ASP A 150 12.38 -5.30 4.10
N GLN A 151 11.37 -4.53 4.48
CA GLN A 151 11.21 -3.12 4.15
C GLN A 151 11.67 -2.28 5.34
N PRO A 152 12.83 -1.64 5.27
CA PRO A 152 13.31 -0.79 6.35
C PRO A 152 12.34 0.35 6.65
N GLN A 153 12.06 0.56 7.94
CA GLN A 153 11.11 1.56 8.42
C GLN A 153 11.72 2.95 8.62
N TYR A 154 12.97 3.15 8.22
CA TYR A 154 13.63 4.44 8.30
C TYR A 154 12.95 5.47 7.39
N PHE A 155 12.72 6.69 7.92
CA PHE A 155 12.02 7.73 7.17
C PHE A 155 12.69 8.06 5.83
N TYR A 156 14.01 8.09 5.77
CA TYR A 156 14.77 8.38 4.53
C TYR A 156 14.56 7.31 3.44
N VAL A 157 14.27 6.06 3.81
CA VAL A 157 13.94 4.99 2.86
C VAL A 157 12.50 5.12 2.38
N LYS A 158 11.57 5.39 3.30
CA LYS A 158 10.13 5.51 2.99
C LYS A 158 9.82 6.81 2.25
N SER A 159 10.62 7.85 2.45
CA SER A 159 10.43 9.16 1.84
C SER A 159 10.38 9.12 0.31
N GLU A 160 11.19 8.28 -0.33
CA GLU A 160 11.18 8.17 -1.80
C GLU A 160 9.84 7.67 -2.34
N GLY A 161 9.30 6.61 -1.75
CA GLY A 161 7.99 6.08 -2.11
C GLY A 161 6.87 7.08 -1.84
N PHE A 162 6.92 7.76 -0.67
CA PHE A 162 5.98 8.80 -0.30
C PHE A 162 5.96 9.95 -1.32
N ARG A 163 7.14 10.52 -1.62
CA ARG A 163 7.28 11.63 -2.58
C ARG A 163 6.84 11.24 -3.99
N ARG A 164 7.11 10.00 -4.41
CA ARG A 164 6.63 9.53 -5.70
C ARG A 164 5.12 9.46 -5.77
N ILE A 165 4.46 8.89 -4.76
CA ILE A 165 2.99 8.82 -4.69
C ILE A 165 2.41 10.24 -4.70
N GLU A 166 2.95 11.14 -3.87
CA GLU A 166 2.56 12.55 -3.84
C GLU A 166 2.67 13.21 -5.22
N TYR A 167 3.83 13.09 -5.85
CA TYR A 167 4.08 13.67 -7.17
C TYR A 167 3.10 13.13 -8.22
N LYS A 168 2.89 11.82 -8.24
CA LYS A 168 1.99 11.17 -9.20
C LYS A 168 0.53 11.57 -8.99
N ALA A 169 0.06 11.65 -7.74
CA ALA A 169 -1.30 12.10 -7.42
C ALA A 169 -1.52 13.55 -7.84
N LYS A 170 -0.62 14.47 -7.49
CA LYS A 170 -0.69 15.89 -7.87
C LYS A 170 -0.68 16.12 -9.39
N ASN A 171 0.00 15.26 -10.14
CA ASN A 171 0.09 15.35 -11.60
C ASN A 171 -0.97 14.52 -12.35
N LYS A 172 -1.99 13.99 -11.66
CA LYS A 172 -3.07 13.15 -12.23
C LYS A 172 -2.54 11.88 -12.91
N LYS A 173 -1.53 11.26 -12.32
CA LYS A 173 -0.84 10.07 -12.82
C LYS A 173 -0.79 8.96 -11.77
N PHE A 174 -1.79 8.91 -10.91
CA PHE A 174 -1.94 7.91 -9.85
C PHE A 174 -3.34 7.32 -9.87
N TYR A 175 -3.42 5.99 -9.92
CA TYR A 175 -4.66 5.23 -9.94
C TYR A 175 -4.67 4.17 -8.83
N TYR A 176 -5.75 4.12 -8.04
CA TYR A 176 -5.87 3.21 -6.90
C TYR A 176 -7.25 2.49 -6.86
N LEU A 177 -7.86 2.31 -8.02
CA LEU A 177 -9.11 1.57 -8.21
C LEU A 177 -10.29 2.10 -7.38
N HIS A 178 -10.39 3.39 -7.22
CA HIS A 178 -11.47 4.07 -6.49
C HIS A 178 -11.64 3.59 -5.03
N SER A 179 -10.57 3.08 -4.41
CA SER A 179 -10.62 2.53 -3.05
C SER A 179 -10.82 3.62 -2.00
N GLU A 180 -12.04 3.73 -1.45
CA GLU A 180 -12.32 4.63 -0.33
C GLU A 180 -11.53 4.24 0.93
N ALA A 181 -11.16 2.96 1.08
CA ALA A 181 -10.30 2.51 2.16
C ALA A 181 -8.88 3.10 2.04
N PHE A 182 -8.35 3.22 0.83
CA PHE A 182 -7.09 3.92 0.56
C PHE A 182 -7.22 5.43 0.85
N GLU A 183 -8.30 6.06 0.38
CA GLU A 183 -8.58 7.49 0.62
C GLU A 183 -8.67 7.82 2.11
N TYR A 184 -9.34 6.94 2.89
CA TYR A 184 -9.39 7.08 4.34
C TYR A 184 -7.99 7.11 4.96
N CYS A 185 -7.09 6.24 4.54
CA CYS A 185 -5.73 6.23 5.04
C CYS A 185 -4.94 7.47 4.59
N VAL A 186 -5.07 7.89 3.33
CA VAL A 186 -4.42 9.10 2.78
C VAL A 186 -4.75 10.36 3.61
N GLN A 187 -6.02 10.57 3.95
CA GLN A 187 -6.44 11.76 4.72
C GLN A 187 -5.99 11.75 6.18
N ASN A 188 -5.52 10.60 6.68
CA ASN A 188 -5.02 10.44 8.04
C ASN A 188 -3.49 10.52 8.15
N VAL A 189 -2.80 10.82 7.05
CA VAL A 189 -1.35 11.00 7.04
C VAL A 189 -0.99 12.42 7.48
N ARG A 190 -0.16 12.54 8.50
CA ARG A 190 0.60 13.74 8.83
C ARG A 190 2.04 13.55 8.37
N ALA A 191 2.62 14.58 7.76
CA ALA A 191 4.00 14.54 7.31
C ALA A 191 4.82 15.64 7.98
N ILE A 192 6.07 15.32 8.30
CA ILE A 192 7.06 16.20 8.91
C ILE A 192 8.22 16.28 7.92
N GLU A 193 8.45 17.48 7.39
CA GLU A 193 9.58 17.73 6.52
C GLU A 193 10.90 17.63 7.30
N LYS A 194 11.86 16.97 6.68
CA LYS A 194 13.23 16.79 7.17
C LYS A 194 14.19 17.51 6.23
N THR A 195 15.48 17.39 6.52
CA THR A 195 16.53 17.88 5.61
C THR A 195 16.47 17.18 4.25
N ASP A 196 16.97 17.82 3.21
CA ASP A 196 17.11 17.27 1.85
C ASP A 196 15.78 16.79 1.23
N ASP A 197 14.70 17.54 1.43
CA ASP A 197 13.33 17.25 0.94
C ASP A 197 12.77 15.89 1.40
N MET A 198 13.38 15.26 2.39
CA MET A 198 12.88 14.01 2.95
C MET A 198 11.65 14.25 3.82
N ILE A 199 10.80 13.23 3.89
CA ILE A 199 9.57 13.23 4.70
C ILE A 199 9.63 12.09 5.72
N GLN A 200 9.33 12.44 6.96
CA GLN A 200 8.85 11.48 7.94
C GLN A 200 7.34 11.62 8.02
N TYR A 201 6.60 10.53 7.93
CA TYR A 201 5.15 10.57 8.06
C TYR A 201 4.65 9.63 9.14
N GLU A 202 3.48 9.95 9.69
CA GLU A 202 2.83 9.24 10.78
C GLU A 202 1.31 9.48 10.75
N LYS A 203 0.57 8.89 11.67
CA LYS A 203 -0.87 9.14 11.85
C LYS A 203 -1.10 10.59 12.31
N VAL A 204 -2.19 11.23 11.85
CA VAL A 204 -2.52 12.62 12.21
C VAL A 204 -2.73 12.82 13.71
N ASP A 205 -3.14 11.77 14.43
CA ASP A 205 -3.37 11.75 15.87
C ASP A 205 -2.23 11.11 16.67
N GLY A 206 -1.10 10.81 16.00
CA GLY A 206 0.11 10.24 16.62
C GLY A 206 0.05 8.73 16.83
N ASP A 207 1.13 8.16 17.39
CA ASP A 207 1.32 6.71 17.52
C ASP A 207 0.25 5.99 18.37
N GLY A 208 -0.35 6.67 19.35
CA GLY A 208 -1.43 6.14 20.18
C GLY A 208 -2.83 6.40 19.64
N GLY A 209 -2.94 7.04 18.49
CA GLY A 209 -4.20 7.46 17.90
C GLY A 209 -5.01 6.31 17.27
N VAL A 210 -6.30 6.60 17.07
CA VAL A 210 -7.26 5.65 16.50
C VAL A 210 -7.28 5.68 14.96
N LYS A 211 -6.72 6.71 14.35
CA LYS A 211 -6.67 6.84 12.89
C LYS A 211 -5.72 5.82 12.27
N ARG A 212 -6.00 5.42 11.04
CA ARG A 212 -5.24 4.37 10.32
C ARG A 212 -4.60 4.94 9.07
N ILE A 213 -3.35 4.51 8.80
CA ILE A 213 -2.59 4.83 7.58
C ILE A 213 -2.03 3.57 6.92
N ASP A 214 -2.33 2.40 7.43
CA ASP A 214 -1.71 1.10 7.11
C ASP A 214 -1.85 0.74 5.62
N ILE A 215 -3.01 1.04 5.01
CA ILE A 215 -3.24 0.81 3.57
C ILE A 215 -2.33 1.72 2.73
N PHE A 216 -2.18 2.98 3.13
CA PHE A 216 -1.27 3.91 2.48
C PHE A 216 0.20 3.47 2.67
N ASP A 217 0.57 3.04 3.87
CA ASP A 217 1.93 2.58 4.19
C ASP A 217 2.30 1.33 3.39
N ALA A 218 1.39 0.36 3.27
CA ALA A 218 1.58 -0.77 2.36
C ALA A 218 1.82 -0.33 0.90
N GLY A 219 1.08 0.68 0.42
CA GLY A 219 1.31 1.29 -0.89
C GLY A 219 2.70 1.91 -1.03
N VAL A 220 3.16 2.64 0.00
CA VAL A 220 4.52 3.19 0.06
C VAL A 220 5.58 2.07 0.00
N PHE A 221 5.38 0.95 0.73
CA PHE A 221 6.31 -0.18 0.69
C PHE A 221 6.43 -0.77 -0.72
N GLY A 222 5.30 -1.00 -1.39
CA GLY A 222 5.29 -1.47 -2.78
C GLY A 222 6.03 -0.51 -3.72
N CYS A 223 5.80 0.79 -3.58
CA CYS A 223 6.49 1.83 -4.33
C CYS A 223 8.01 1.82 -4.07
N CYS A 224 8.45 1.74 -2.82
CA CYS A 224 9.87 1.66 -2.46
C CYS A 224 10.53 0.42 -3.09
N GLN A 225 9.87 -0.74 -3.07
CA GLN A 225 10.41 -1.95 -3.71
C GLN A 225 10.53 -1.77 -5.23
N MET A 226 9.58 -1.10 -5.87
CA MET A 226 9.66 -0.77 -7.29
C MET A 226 10.88 0.12 -7.58
N LEU A 227 11.01 1.23 -6.88
CA LEU A 227 12.10 2.22 -7.09
C LEU A 227 13.48 1.57 -6.91
N GLN A 228 13.70 0.84 -5.82
CA GLN A 228 14.97 0.15 -5.56
C GLN A 228 15.34 -0.88 -6.64
N ASN A 229 14.35 -1.50 -7.28
CA ASN A 229 14.61 -2.45 -8.36
C ASN A 229 14.85 -1.76 -9.71
N MET A 230 14.24 -0.61 -9.96
CA MET A 230 14.54 0.21 -11.14
C MET A 230 15.99 0.68 -11.12
N GLU A 231 16.47 1.26 -10.01
CA GLU A 231 17.86 1.71 -9.84
C GLU A 231 18.88 0.57 -10.03
N ARG A 232 18.59 -0.62 -9.49
CA ARG A 232 19.48 -1.78 -9.67
C ARG A 232 19.55 -2.22 -11.11
N SER A 233 18.44 -2.16 -11.85
CA SER A 233 18.39 -2.48 -13.26
C SER A 233 19.20 -1.49 -14.10
N GLU A 234 19.14 -0.20 -13.79
CA GLU A 234 19.92 0.83 -14.48
C GLU A 234 21.43 0.71 -14.18
N LYS A 235 21.81 0.54 -12.92
CA LYS A 235 23.20 0.29 -12.53
C LYS A 235 23.76 -0.99 -13.19
N GLY A 236 22.96 -2.05 -13.26
CA GLY A 236 23.34 -3.27 -13.98
C GLY A 236 23.60 -3.04 -15.46
N LYS A 237 22.75 -2.28 -16.14
CA LYS A 237 22.96 -1.92 -17.57
C LYS A 237 24.21 -1.11 -17.79
N GLN A 238 24.55 -0.18 -16.90
CA GLN A 238 25.79 0.61 -16.98
C GLN A 238 27.05 -0.27 -16.82
N TRP A 239 27.00 -1.30 -15.98
CA TRP A 239 28.13 -2.24 -15.79
C TRP A 239 28.37 -3.15 -16.99
N TRP A 240 27.33 -3.61 -17.68
CA TRP A 240 27.45 -4.52 -18.84
C TRP A 240 27.57 -3.78 -20.18
N GLY A 241 27.14 -2.51 -20.26
CA GLY A 241 27.25 -1.68 -21.46
C GLY A 241 28.63 -1.00 -21.66
N GLY A 242 29.59 -1.21 -20.74
CA GLY A 242 30.91 -0.58 -20.77
C GLY A 242 31.99 -1.31 -21.59
N ASN A 243 31.68 -2.44 -22.23
CA ASN A 243 32.65 -3.27 -22.96
C ASN A 243 32.44 -3.38 -24.48
N GLU A 244 31.75 -2.40 -25.07
CA GLU A 244 31.77 -2.25 -26.54
C GLU A 244 32.53 -0.96 -26.92
N ARG A 245 33.87 -1.07 -26.96
CA ARG A 245 34.77 -0.20 -27.75
C ARG A 245 35.92 -1.05 -28.25
#